data_f74af2d9830f1d1d949427d0f8b0347e
#
_entry.id   f74af2d9830f1d1d949427d0f8b0347e
#
_cell.length_a   1.000
_cell.length_b   1.000
_cell.length_c   1.000
_cell.angle_alpha   90.00
_cell.angle_beta   90.00
_cell.angle_gamma   90.00
#
_symmetry.space_group_name_H-M   'P 1'
#
loop_
_entity.id
_entity.type
_entity.pdbx_description
1 polymer ?
#
loop_
_entity_poly.entity_id
_entity_poly.type
_entity_poly.pdbx_seq_one_letter_code
_entity_poly.pdbx_strand_id
1 'polypeptide(L)'
;MIFWENQLSYFQKENILFVFRNKMMLEFIKNIKNKIIYFGDFDLAGIDIFQTQVKTKNKNIEFFIPKNIEELVEKYANRELFSKQWNKYKNIRSEDDNMQNLINIIIKHQKGLEQEFFIKNKGDLK
;
A
#
# COMPACT_ATOMS: atom_id res chain seq x y z
N MET A 1 -4.32 0.75 -17.97
CA MET A 1 -3.83 0.26 -16.68
C MET A 1 -3.01 -1.02 -16.79
N ILE A 2 -1.97 -0.94 -17.61
CA ILE A 2 -1.15 -2.12 -17.94
C ILE A 2 -0.49 -2.72 -16.68
N PHE A 3 0.03 -1.87 -15.79
CA PHE A 3 0.68 -2.33 -14.56
C PHE A 3 -0.25 -3.21 -13.72
N TRP A 4 -1.44 -2.71 -13.43
CA TRP A 4 -2.40 -3.44 -12.60
C TRP A 4 -2.93 -4.69 -13.30
N GLU A 5 -3.15 -4.63 -14.60
CA GLU A 5 -3.66 -5.77 -15.36
C GLU A 5 -2.69 -6.95 -15.30
N ASN A 6 -1.39 -6.69 -15.44
CA ASN A 6 -0.38 -7.75 -15.36
C ASN A 6 -0.32 -8.35 -13.96
N GLN A 7 -0.42 -7.53 -12.91
CA GLN A 7 -0.42 -8.01 -11.54
C GLN A 7 -1.69 -8.80 -11.23
N LEU A 8 -2.84 -8.31 -11.68
CA LEU A 8 -4.11 -9.00 -11.48
C LEU A 8 -4.10 -10.38 -12.13
N SER A 9 -3.58 -10.49 -13.34
CA SER A 9 -3.49 -11.76 -14.04
C SER A 9 -2.68 -12.78 -13.26
N TYR A 10 -1.53 -12.37 -12.73
CA TYR A 10 -0.68 -13.24 -11.91
C TYR A 10 -1.42 -13.73 -10.67
N PHE A 11 -2.03 -12.80 -9.94
CA PHE A 11 -2.68 -13.12 -8.68
C PHE A 11 -3.95 -13.95 -8.86
N GLN A 12 -4.67 -13.76 -9.95
CA GLN A 12 -5.83 -14.58 -10.24
C GLN A 12 -5.48 -16.06 -10.40
N LYS A 13 -4.32 -16.36 -10.97
CA LYS A 13 -3.84 -17.73 -11.12
C LYS A 13 -3.56 -18.38 -9.77
N GLU A 14 -3.21 -17.59 -8.77
CA GLU A 14 -2.90 -18.06 -7.44
C GLU A 14 -4.11 -18.08 -6.51
N ASN A 15 -5.31 -17.84 -7.07
CA ASN A 15 -6.54 -17.80 -6.29
C ASN A 15 -6.48 -16.78 -5.15
N ILE A 16 -6.04 -15.57 -5.48
CA ILE A 16 -5.82 -14.48 -4.53
C ILE A 16 -6.91 -13.43 -4.69
N LEU A 17 -7.40 -12.91 -3.57
CA LEU A 17 -8.39 -11.85 -3.55
C LEU A 17 -7.71 -10.48 -3.44
N PHE A 18 -8.20 -9.51 -4.20
CA PHE A 18 -7.72 -8.13 -4.16
C PHE A 18 -8.71 -7.23 -3.43
N VAL A 19 -8.21 -6.36 -2.58
CA VAL A 19 -9.07 -5.40 -1.89
C VAL A 19 -8.44 -4.00 -1.90
N PHE A 20 -9.32 -3.00 -2.00
CA PHE A 20 -8.96 -1.60 -1.89
C PHE A 20 -9.59 -1.06 -0.61
N ARG A 21 -9.00 -0.02 -0.05
CA ARG A 21 -9.50 0.58 1.18
C ARG A 21 -10.94 1.06 1.01
N ASN A 22 -11.80 0.60 1.92
CA ASN A 22 -13.22 0.91 1.93
C ASN A 22 -13.77 0.55 3.30
N LYS A 23 -14.69 1.34 3.85
CA LYS A 23 -15.25 1.06 5.17
C LYS A 23 -15.90 -0.30 5.27
N MET A 24 -16.58 -0.73 4.21
CA MET A 24 -17.27 -2.03 4.19
C MET A 24 -16.30 -3.19 4.08
N MET A 25 -15.10 -2.96 3.54
CA MET A 25 -14.10 -3.98 3.31
C MET A 25 -13.66 -4.65 4.61
N LEU A 26 -13.55 -3.89 5.71
CA LEU A 26 -13.08 -4.42 6.98
C LEU A 26 -13.96 -5.55 7.51
N GLU A 27 -15.28 -5.42 7.37
CA GLU A 27 -16.20 -6.49 7.76
C GLU A 27 -16.14 -7.67 6.81
N PHE A 28 -16.02 -7.37 5.51
CA PHE A 28 -15.98 -8.38 4.48
C PHE A 28 -14.79 -9.34 4.63
N ILE A 29 -13.61 -8.81 4.96
CA ILE A 29 -12.38 -9.63 4.98
C ILE A 29 -12.22 -10.50 6.21
N LYS A 30 -13.00 -10.29 7.27
CA LYS A 30 -12.84 -11.02 8.54
C LYS A 30 -12.83 -12.54 8.36
N ASN A 31 -13.69 -13.04 7.51
CA ASN A 31 -13.92 -14.48 7.37
C ASN A 31 -13.35 -15.05 6.07
N ILE A 32 -12.57 -14.27 5.34
CA ILE A 32 -11.96 -14.72 4.09
C ILE A 32 -10.74 -15.58 4.41
N LYS A 33 -10.70 -16.79 3.84
CA LYS A 33 -9.58 -17.72 4.05
C LYS A 33 -8.52 -17.64 2.96
N ASN A 34 -8.87 -17.05 1.81
CA ASN A 34 -7.93 -16.85 0.71
C ASN A 34 -6.88 -15.82 1.09
N LYS A 35 -5.73 -15.89 0.42
CA LYS A 35 -4.73 -14.84 0.53
C LYS A 35 -5.33 -13.55 -0.02
N ILE A 36 -5.15 -12.45 0.70
CA ILE A 36 -5.69 -11.15 0.31
C ILE A 36 -4.53 -10.20 0.03
N ILE A 37 -4.60 -9.49 -1.10
CA ILE A 37 -3.66 -8.44 -1.44
C ILE A 37 -4.39 -7.10 -1.28
N TYR A 38 -3.87 -6.26 -0.41
CA TYR A 38 -4.45 -4.97 -0.08
C TYR A 38 -3.69 -3.85 -0.78
N PHE A 39 -4.42 -2.99 -1.47
CA PHE A 39 -3.88 -1.83 -2.17
C PHE A 39 -4.14 -0.58 -1.35
N GLY A 40 -3.13 -0.14 -0.61
CA GLY A 40 -3.21 1.08 0.19
C GLY A 40 -2.31 2.16 -0.35
N ASP A 41 -2.40 3.35 0.25
CA ASP A 41 -1.53 4.45 -0.10
C ASP A 41 -0.12 4.22 0.44
N PHE A 42 0.88 4.64 -0.31
CA PHE A 42 2.28 4.56 0.09
C PHE A 42 2.66 5.84 0.85
N ASP A 43 2.00 6.03 1.98
CA ASP A 43 2.27 7.14 2.90
C ASP A 43 2.15 6.64 4.33
N LEU A 44 2.58 7.46 5.29
CA LEU A 44 2.63 7.03 6.68
C LEU A 44 1.23 6.72 7.23
N ALA A 45 0.24 7.53 6.88
CA ALA A 45 -1.14 7.30 7.32
C ALA A 45 -1.70 6.00 6.75
N GLY A 46 -1.43 5.71 5.47
CA GLY A 46 -1.89 4.49 4.82
C GLY A 46 -1.30 3.24 5.44
N ILE A 47 -0.02 3.30 5.78
CA ILE A 47 0.65 2.19 6.46
C ILE A 47 0.07 1.98 7.85
N ASP A 48 -0.17 3.06 8.60
CA ASP A 48 -0.78 2.96 9.92
C ASP A 48 -2.17 2.32 9.86
N ILE A 49 -2.99 2.75 8.91
CA ILE A 49 -4.31 2.17 8.72
C ILE A 49 -4.21 0.67 8.45
N PHE A 50 -3.29 0.27 7.58
CA PHE A 50 -3.10 -1.15 7.30
C PHE A 50 -2.73 -1.93 8.56
N GLN A 51 -1.76 -1.45 9.31
CA GLN A 51 -1.25 -2.17 10.48
C GLN A 51 -2.25 -2.24 11.63
N THR A 52 -2.99 -1.16 11.85
CA THR A 52 -3.88 -1.07 13.02
C THR A 52 -5.30 -1.50 12.74
N GLN A 53 -5.79 -1.36 11.52
CA GLN A 53 -7.18 -1.62 11.19
C GLN A 53 -7.38 -2.80 10.25
N VAL A 54 -6.51 -2.99 9.28
CA VAL A 54 -6.70 -4.00 8.23
C VAL A 54 -6.08 -5.34 8.64
N LYS A 55 -4.80 -5.34 8.98
CA LYS A 55 -4.07 -6.57 9.35
C LYS A 55 -4.66 -7.25 10.58
N THR A 56 -5.23 -6.48 11.49
CA THR A 56 -5.85 -7.02 12.69
C THR A 56 -7.13 -7.79 12.39
N LYS A 57 -7.77 -7.54 11.27
CA LYS A 57 -9.02 -8.23 10.87
C LYS A 57 -8.76 -9.55 10.16
N ASN A 58 -7.61 -9.68 9.50
CA ASN A 58 -7.30 -10.91 8.78
C ASN A 58 -5.79 -11.04 8.61
N LYS A 59 -5.22 -12.10 9.17
CA LYS A 59 -3.77 -12.32 9.15
C LYS A 59 -3.23 -12.72 7.78
N ASN A 60 -4.09 -13.15 6.88
CA ASN A 60 -3.69 -13.58 5.53
C ASN A 60 -3.61 -12.44 4.53
N ILE A 61 -3.70 -11.20 5.01
CA ILE A 61 -3.66 -10.03 4.14
C ILE A 61 -2.24 -9.46 4.06
N GLU A 62 -1.82 -9.12 2.84
CA GLU A 62 -0.53 -8.48 2.59
C GLU A 62 -0.74 -7.13 1.91
N PHE A 63 0.09 -6.18 2.30
CA PHE A 63 0.11 -4.87 1.66
C PHE A 63 0.89 -4.98 0.36
N PHE A 64 0.30 -4.55 -0.76
CA PHE A 64 0.98 -4.61 -2.05
C PHE A 64 2.06 -3.55 -2.13
N ILE A 65 3.29 -3.97 -2.42
CA ILE A 65 4.42 -3.06 -2.61
C ILE A 65 5.12 -3.43 -3.92
N PRO A 66 5.10 -2.53 -4.94
CA PRO A 66 5.80 -2.80 -6.19
C PRO A 66 7.31 -2.91 -5.96
N LYS A 67 7.99 -3.70 -6.79
CA LYS A 67 9.44 -3.86 -6.68
C LYS A 67 10.20 -2.56 -6.88
N ASN A 68 9.66 -1.66 -7.71
CA ASN A 68 10.27 -0.36 -8.00
C ASN A 68 9.70 0.76 -7.15
N ILE A 69 9.23 0.45 -5.94
CA ILE A 69 8.55 1.44 -5.09
C ILE A 69 9.43 2.66 -4.79
N GLU A 70 10.72 2.47 -4.58
CA GLU A 70 11.60 3.60 -4.27
C GLU A 70 11.68 4.58 -5.44
N GLU A 71 11.78 4.06 -6.66
CA GLU A 71 11.78 4.90 -7.86
C GLU A 71 10.46 5.67 -8.00
N LEU A 72 9.34 5.01 -7.75
CA LEU A 72 8.03 5.64 -7.82
C LEU A 72 7.87 6.74 -6.78
N VAL A 73 8.31 6.50 -5.56
CA VAL A 73 8.26 7.50 -4.49
C VAL A 73 9.15 8.68 -4.85
N GLU A 74 10.38 8.42 -5.30
CA GLU A 74 11.30 9.49 -5.65
C GLU A 74 10.76 10.40 -6.74
N LYS A 75 10.17 9.80 -7.80
CA LYS A 75 9.72 10.56 -8.97
C LYS A 75 8.35 11.20 -8.82
N TYR A 76 7.41 10.52 -8.19
CA TYR A 76 6.00 10.90 -8.27
C TYR A 76 5.33 11.22 -6.94
N ALA A 77 5.98 10.93 -5.81
CA ALA A 77 5.38 11.17 -4.52
C ALA A 77 5.40 12.64 -4.14
N ASN A 78 4.64 12.99 -3.12
CA ASN A 78 4.34 14.36 -2.72
C ASN A 78 4.94 14.68 -1.36
N ARG A 79 5.75 15.74 -1.31
CA ARG A 79 6.37 16.21 -0.06
C ARG A 79 5.36 16.82 0.90
N GLU A 80 4.38 17.51 0.36
CA GLU A 80 3.36 18.15 1.20
C GLU A 80 2.56 17.11 1.96
N LEU A 81 2.21 16.01 1.31
CA LEU A 81 1.52 14.91 1.96
C LEU A 81 2.33 14.36 3.13
N PHE A 82 3.62 14.14 2.92
CA PHE A 82 4.52 13.67 3.99
C PHE A 82 4.54 14.67 5.15
N SER A 83 4.69 15.94 4.84
CA SER A 83 4.77 17.00 5.87
C SER A 83 3.52 17.05 6.74
N LYS A 84 2.35 16.87 6.13
CA LYS A 84 1.08 16.85 6.87
C LYS A 84 0.98 15.68 7.83
N GLN A 85 1.63 14.57 7.52
CA GLN A 85 1.51 13.34 8.29
C GLN A 85 2.63 13.14 9.30
N TRP A 86 3.76 13.82 9.12
CA TRP A 86 4.98 13.52 9.86
C TRP A 86 4.82 13.61 11.38
N ASN A 87 4.23 14.69 11.89
CA ASN A 87 4.11 14.86 13.33
C ASN A 87 3.30 13.75 14.00
N LYS A 88 2.27 13.26 13.31
CA LYS A 88 1.41 12.22 13.85
C LYS A 88 2.06 10.83 13.77
N TYR A 89 2.81 10.57 12.71
CA TYR A 89 3.28 9.21 12.39
C TYR A 89 4.79 9.05 12.43
N LYS A 90 5.52 10.01 12.98
CA LYS A 90 6.99 9.97 12.97
C LYS A 90 7.61 8.76 13.67
N ASN A 91 6.87 8.10 14.55
CA ASN A 91 7.36 6.94 15.28
C ASN A 91 6.83 5.62 14.72
N ILE A 92 6.24 5.65 13.53
CA ILE A 92 5.67 4.44 12.92
C ILE A 92 6.76 3.41 12.65
N ARG A 93 6.46 2.14 12.92
CA ARG A 93 7.38 1.02 12.73
C ARG A 93 6.61 -0.23 12.33
N SER A 94 7.31 -1.19 11.74
CA SER A 94 6.73 -2.48 11.40
C SER A 94 7.72 -3.59 11.71
N GLU A 95 7.21 -4.74 12.15
CA GLU A 95 8.02 -5.94 12.32
C GLU A 95 8.17 -6.68 10.99
N ASP A 96 7.34 -6.37 10.00
CA ASP A 96 7.46 -6.91 8.66
C ASP A 96 8.57 -6.18 7.91
N ASP A 97 9.57 -6.91 7.42
CA ASP A 97 10.74 -6.30 6.78
C ASP A 97 10.37 -5.49 5.54
N ASN A 98 9.44 -5.98 4.75
CA ASN A 98 9.02 -5.27 3.54
C ASN A 98 8.30 -3.97 3.87
N MET A 99 7.45 -4.00 4.89
CA MET A 99 6.75 -2.81 5.33
C MET A 99 7.71 -1.81 5.96
N GLN A 100 8.66 -2.28 6.78
CA GLN A 100 9.65 -1.39 7.37
C GLN A 100 10.53 -0.76 6.30
N ASN A 101 10.86 -1.50 5.25
CA ASN A 101 11.61 -0.95 4.12
C ASN A 101 10.83 0.16 3.43
N LEU A 102 9.52 -0.03 3.23
CA LEU A 102 8.66 1.01 2.66
C LEU A 102 8.63 2.25 3.54
N ILE A 103 8.50 2.07 4.86
CA ILE A 103 8.54 3.19 5.81
C ILE A 103 9.85 3.95 5.66
N ASN A 104 10.97 3.24 5.60
CA ASN A 104 12.29 3.84 5.46
C ASN A 104 12.42 4.64 4.16
N ILE A 105 11.88 4.14 3.06
CA ILE A 105 11.87 4.84 1.78
C ILE A 105 11.09 6.15 1.87
N ILE A 106 9.90 6.09 2.45
CA ILE A 106 9.06 7.28 2.61
C ILE A 106 9.77 8.34 3.44
N ILE A 107 10.39 7.94 4.55
CA ILE A 107 11.11 8.86 5.42
C ILE A 107 12.36 9.42 4.75
N LYS A 108 13.11 8.56 4.05
CA LYS A 108 14.33 8.96 3.34
C LYS A 108 14.04 10.08 2.33
N HIS A 109 12.99 9.91 1.55
CA HIS A 109 12.63 10.87 0.50
C HIS A 109 11.72 11.98 1.00
N GLN A 110 11.14 11.82 2.20
CA GLN A 110 10.17 12.76 2.79
C GLN A 110 9.00 13.02 1.85
N LYS A 111 8.46 11.94 1.27
CA LYS A 111 7.38 11.99 0.30
C LYS A 111 6.39 10.86 0.54
N GLY A 112 5.10 11.13 0.28
CA GLY A 112 4.06 10.11 0.30
C GLY A 112 3.41 10.00 -1.07
N LEU A 113 3.01 8.79 -1.45
CA LEU A 113 2.41 8.50 -2.74
C LEU A 113 1.04 7.86 -2.55
N GLU A 114 -0.01 8.57 -2.94
CA GLU A 114 -1.36 8.04 -2.86
C GLU A 114 -1.61 7.02 -3.95
N GLN A 115 -2.34 5.97 -3.61
CA GLN A 115 -2.67 4.92 -4.56
C GLN A 115 -3.41 5.45 -5.79
N GLU A 116 -4.20 6.47 -5.62
CA GLU A 116 -4.95 7.11 -6.70
C GLU A 116 -4.05 7.51 -7.87
N PHE A 117 -2.77 7.79 -7.60
CA PHE A 117 -1.78 8.10 -8.63
C PHE A 117 -1.74 7.03 -9.72
N PHE A 118 -1.79 5.76 -9.33
CA PHE A 118 -1.68 4.64 -10.27
C PHE A 118 -2.84 4.61 -11.27
N ILE A 119 -3.99 5.08 -10.84
CA ILE A 119 -5.17 5.15 -11.71
C ILE A 119 -5.05 6.31 -12.68
N LYS A 120 -4.63 7.49 -12.18
CA LYS A 120 -4.55 8.71 -12.97
C LYS A 120 -3.39 8.72 -13.96
N ASN A 121 -2.28 8.08 -13.59
CA ASN A 121 -1.02 8.16 -14.33
C ASN A 121 -0.56 6.80 -14.85
N LYS A 122 -1.50 5.97 -15.25
CA LYS A 122 -1.21 4.59 -15.68
C LYS A 122 -0.22 4.50 -16.83
N GLY A 123 -0.18 5.51 -17.70
CA GLY A 123 0.79 5.57 -18.80
C GLY A 123 2.23 5.68 -18.33
N ASP A 124 2.46 6.26 -17.18
CA ASP A 124 3.79 6.48 -16.64
C ASP A 124 4.38 5.23 -15.97
N LEU A 125 3.55 4.21 -15.80
CA LEU A 125 3.95 2.98 -15.11
C LEU A 125 4.43 1.87 -16.05
N LYS A 126 4.48 2.16 -17.31
CA LYS A 126 4.93 1.18 -18.32
C LYS A 126 6.43 0.95 -18.29
#